data_adae8129a786a103302d4f485d270967
#
_entry.id   adae8129a786a103302d4f485d270967
#
_cell.length_a   1.000
_cell.length_b   1.000
_cell.length_c   1.000
_cell.angle_alpha   90.00
_cell.angle_beta   90.00
_cell.angle_gamma   90.00
#
_symmetry.space_group_name_H-M   'P 1'
#
loop_
_entity.id
_entity.type
_entity.pdbx_description
1 polymer ?
#
loop_
_entity_poly.entity_id
_entity_poly.type
_entity_poly.pdbx_seq_one_letter_code
_entity_poly.pdbx_strand_id
1 'polypeptide(L)'
;MAIGERIRFFRNKKGVTQKYLGQVVGFPERSADVRMAQYETGSRTPKADLTRTLAGFFEVSTDALTVPDIDSDIGLMHTLFALEDIRGLTIGEIDGEICLKLDKSKGKTYVDMLEMLSAWAEQAKKLEAGEITREDYDRWRYNYPKYDTTRKWVKVPSKELSDFLVEAFKDLSLIHI
;
A
#
# COMPACT_ATOMS: atom_id res chain seq x y z
N MET A 1 10.24 8.84 10.62
CA MET A 1 10.37 7.67 9.71
C MET A 1 9.00 7.05 9.53
N ALA A 2 8.57 6.88 8.30
CA ALA A 2 7.20 6.47 7.94
C ALA A 2 6.67 5.23 8.68
N ILE A 3 7.47 4.16 8.86
CA ILE A 3 7.00 2.96 9.57
C ILE A 3 6.68 3.22 11.05
N GLY A 4 7.44 4.06 11.75
CA GLY A 4 7.21 4.39 13.16
C GLY A 4 5.89 5.14 13.34
N GLU A 5 5.62 6.11 12.50
CA GLU A 5 4.36 6.86 12.51
C GLU A 5 3.16 5.98 12.15
N ARG A 6 3.32 5.03 11.22
CA ARG A 6 2.27 4.07 10.89
C ARG A 6 1.97 3.14 12.08
N ILE A 7 2.99 2.68 12.81
CA ILE A 7 2.80 1.91 14.05
C ILE A 7 2.01 2.74 15.07
N ARG A 8 2.42 3.99 15.30
CA ARG A 8 1.74 4.92 16.22
C ARG A 8 0.29 5.16 15.79
N PHE A 9 0.05 5.39 14.50
CA PHE A 9 -1.28 5.58 13.93
C PHE A 9 -2.20 4.39 14.23
N PHE A 10 -1.77 3.17 13.89
CA PHE A 10 -2.59 1.97 14.11
C PHE A 10 -2.76 1.65 15.60
N ARG A 11 -1.75 1.89 16.44
CA ARG A 11 -1.86 1.75 17.88
C ARG A 11 -2.93 2.69 18.46
N ASN A 12 -2.91 3.95 18.07
CA ASN A 12 -3.90 4.92 18.51
C ASN A 12 -5.30 4.55 17.99
N LYS A 13 -5.43 4.08 16.75
CA LYS A 13 -6.69 3.59 16.19
C LYS A 13 -7.26 2.39 16.97
N LYS A 14 -6.40 1.48 17.45
CA LYS A 14 -6.79 0.36 18.34
C LYS A 14 -7.01 0.80 19.81
N GLY A 15 -6.73 2.05 20.17
CA GLY A 15 -6.93 2.58 21.53
C GLY A 15 -6.02 1.97 22.60
N VAL A 16 -4.84 1.44 22.20
CA VAL A 16 -3.94 0.75 23.15
C VAL A 16 -2.71 1.57 23.50
N THR A 17 -2.13 1.30 24.69
CA THR A 17 -0.91 1.98 25.14
C THR A 17 0.33 1.37 24.49
N GLN A 18 1.44 2.12 24.48
CA GLN A 18 2.76 1.61 24.05
C GLN A 18 3.20 0.40 24.88
N LYS A 19 2.95 0.45 26.20
CA LYS A 19 3.28 -0.65 27.11
C LYS A 19 2.51 -1.93 26.73
N TYR A 20 1.21 -1.83 26.55
CA TYR A 20 0.39 -2.96 26.14
C TYR A 20 0.81 -3.55 24.80
N LEU A 21 0.96 -2.69 23.78
CA LEU A 21 1.41 -3.14 22.47
C LEU A 21 2.78 -3.83 22.53
N GLY A 22 3.73 -3.24 23.30
CA GLY A 22 5.06 -3.83 23.50
C GLY A 22 5.01 -5.21 24.15
N GLN A 23 4.14 -5.42 25.13
CA GLN A 23 3.93 -6.73 25.76
C GLN A 23 3.35 -7.75 24.77
N VAL A 24 2.35 -7.36 24.01
CA VAL A 24 1.71 -8.22 22.99
C VAL A 24 2.71 -8.71 21.95
N VAL A 25 3.66 -7.86 21.52
CA VAL A 25 4.69 -8.26 20.56
C VAL A 25 5.91 -8.94 21.20
N GLY A 26 5.82 -9.29 22.49
CA GLY A 26 6.80 -10.11 23.19
C GLY A 26 7.93 -9.35 23.89
N PHE A 27 7.81 -8.04 24.13
CA PHE A 27 8.79 -7.33 24.94
C PHE A 27 8.57 -7.53 26.44
N PRO A 28 9.67 -7.63 27.22
CA PRO A 28 9.56 -7.70 28.68
C PRO A 28 8.79 -6.50 29.24
N GLU A 29 7.91 -6.73 30.20
CA GLU A 29 7.02 -5.70 30.78
C GLU A 29 7.75 -4.42 31.19
N ARG A 30 8.93 -4.56 31.83
CA ARG A 30 9.75 -3.44 32.33
C ARG A 30 10.32 -2.52 31.24
N SER A 31 10.30 -2.93 29.97
CA SER A 31 10.88 -2.19 28.85
C SER A 31 9.96 -2.08 27.63
N ALA A 32 8.74 -2.57 27.75
CA ALA A 32 7.80 -2.67 26.64
C ALA A 32 7.42 -1.30 26.07
N ASP A 33 7.13 -0.35 26.94
CA ASP A 33 6.82 1.05 26.62
C ASP A 33 8.00 1.77 25.97
N VAL A 34 9.19 1.70 26.56
CA VAL A 34 10.41 2.34 26.08
C VAL A 34 10.78 1.79 24.67
N ARG A 35 10.73 0.47 24.51
CA ARG A 35 11.02 -0.15 23.21
C ARG A 35 10.00 0.26 22.13
N MET A 36 8.71 0.27 22.49
CA MET A 36 7.68 0.68 21.54
C MET A 36 7.82 2.15 21.17
N ALA A 37 8.10 3.03 22.13
CA ALA A 37 8.40 4.44 21.88
C ALA A 37 9.57 4.62 20.91
N GLN A 38 10.65 3.81 21.04
CA GLN A 38 11.79 3.86 20.11
C GLN A 38 11.41 3.51 18.67
N TYR A 39 10.49 2.55 18.46
CA TYR A 39 9.99 2.22 17.13
C TYR A 39 9.08 3.31 16.59
N GLU A 40 8.17 3.85 17.41
CA GLU A 40 7.24 4.91 16.98
C GLU A 40 7.94 6.24 16.66
N THR A 41 9.05 6.55 17.35
CA THR A 41 9.86 7.75 17.07
C THR A 41 10.89 7.56 15.96
N GLY A 42 11.02 6.32 15.46
CA GLY A 42 12.01 6.00 14.44
C GLY A 42 13.45 5.89 14.93
N SER A 43 13.69 5.96 16.25
CA SER A 43 15.02 5.72 16.85
C SER A 43 15.49 4.27 16.59
N ARG A 44 14.54 3.38 16.33
CA ARG A 44 14.77 2.01 15.88
C ARG A 44 13.82 1.64 14.75
N THR A 45 14.32 0.85 13.80
CA THR A 45 13.50 0.27 12.72
C THR A 45 13.13 -1.16 13.08
N PRO A 46 11.86 -1.56 13.06
CA PRO A 46 11.46 -2.93 13.30
C PRO A 46 11.98 -3.84 12.18
N LYS A 47 12.45 -5.04 12.55
CA LYS A 47 12.81 -6.08 11.59
C LYS A 47 11.54 -6.75 11.06
N ALA A 48 11.65 -7.49 9.95
CA ALA A 48 10.54 -8.13 9.26
C ALA A 48 9.62 -8.97 10.19
N ASP A 49 10.18 -9.69 11.16
CA ASP A 49 9.39 -10.50 12.09
C ASP A 49 8.52 -9.65 13.01
N LEU A 50 9.10 -8.57 13.58
CA LEU A 50 8.34 -7.63 14.42
C LEU A 50 7.29 -6.89 13.59
N THR A 51 7.62 -6.47 12.37
CA THR A 51 6.67 -5.83 11.44
C THR A 51 5.48 -6.77 11.17
N ARG A 52 5.74 -8.05 10.95
CA ARG A 52 4.71 -9.06 10.71
C ARG A 52 3.82 -9.28 11.94
N THR A 53 4.42 -9.34 13.13
CA THR A 53 3.68 -9.45 14.41
C THR A 53 2.79 -8.23 14.66
N LEU A 54 3.32 -7.01 14.43
CA LEU A 54 2.56 -5.77 14.55
C LEU A 54 1.40 -5.71 13.55
N ALA A 55 1.66 -6.06 12.28
CA ALA A 55 0.63 -6.11 11.25
C ALA A 55 -0.50 -7.10 11.61
N GLY A 56 -0.14 -8.28 12.14
CA GLY A 56 -1.10 -9.27 12.64
C GLY A 56 -1.95 -8.73 13.78
N PHE A 57 -1.34 -8.07 14.76
CA PHE A 57 -2.08 -7.44 15.86
C PHE A 57 -3.03 -6.34 15.42
N PHE A 58 -2.61 -5.52 14.45
CA PHE A 58 -3.43 -4.45 13.88
C PHE A 58 -4.46 -4.95 12.86
N GLU A 59 -4.38 -6.21 12.44
CA GLU A 59 -5.23 -6.81 11.39
C GLU A 59 -5.10 -6.09 10.03
N VAL A 60 -3.88 -5.71 9.70
CA VAL A 60 -3.53 -5.04 8.43
C VAL A 60 -2.42 -5.81 7.69
N SER A 61 -2.21 -5.49 6.40
CA SER A 61 -1.05 -6.01 5.67
C SER A 61 0.25 -5.39 6.17
N THR A 62 1.38 -6.08 5.99
CA THR A 62 2.71 -5.52 6.26
C THR A 62 2.98 -4.27 5.43
N ASP A 63 2.45 -4.20 4.21
CA ASP A 63 2.61 -3.08 3.31
C ASP A 63 1.93 -1.80 3.83
N ALA A 64 0.84 -1.94 4.60
CA ALA A 64 0.20 -0.81 5.27
C ALA A 64 1.09 -0.16 6.36
N LEU A 65 2.10 -0.88 6.86
CA LEU A 65 3.11 -0.36 7.79
C LEU A 65 4.35 0.17 7.08
N THR A 66 4.72 -0.39 5.92
CA THR A 66 5.97 -0.11 5.19
C THR A 66 5.75 0.84 4.01
N VAL A 67 5.11 1.98 4.27
CA VAL A 67 4.91 3.03 3.26
C VAL A 67 6.18 3.89 3.08
N PRO A 68 6.36 4.59 1.93
CA PRO A 68 7.43 5.57 1.74
C PRO A 68 7.44 6.66 2.81
N ASP A 69 8.58 7.33 2.99
CA ASP A 69 8.71 8.47 3.89
C ASP A 69 8.02 9.70 3.27
N ILE A 70 6.84 10.03 3.78
CA ILE A 70 6.02 11.17 3.38
C ILE A 70 5.78 12.14 4.55
N ASP A 71 6.65 12.10 5.56
CA ASP A 71 6.45 12.80 6.83
C ASP A 71 6.78 14.29 6.73
N SER A 72 7.47 14.71 5.67
CA SER A 72 7.74 16.11 5.37
C SER A 72 7.11 16.52 4.03
N ASP A 73 6.72 17.79 3.89
CA ASP A 73 6.18 18.34 2.64
C ASP A 73 7.15 18.15 1.48
N ILE A 74 8.45 18.31 1.74
CA ILE A 74 9.49 18.11 0.73
C ILE A 74 9.58 16.62 0.35
N GLY A 75 9.55 15.69 1.33
CA GLY A 75 9.55 14.25 1.10
C GLY A 75 8.30 13.79 0.34
N LEU A 76 7.14 14.34 0.70
CA LEU A 76 5.89 14.13 -0.03
C LEU A 76 6.02 14.57 -1.49
N MET A 77 6.53 15.78 -1.76
CA MET A 77 6.71 16.28 -3.12
C MET A 77 7.66 15.41 -3.95
N HIS A 78 8.80 14.99 -3.38
CA HIS A 78 9.71 14.07 -4.07
C HIS A 78 9.08 12.70 -4.32
N THR A 79 8.20 12.22 -3.43
CA THR A 79 7.43 10.99 -3.66
C THR A 79 6.47 11.16 -4.84
N LEU A 80 5.77 12.29 -4.93
CA LEU A 80 4.88 12.59 -6.05
C LEU A 80 5.66 12.71 -7.37
N PHE A 81 6.83 13.36 -7.39
CA PHE A 81 7.70 13.42 -8.57
C PHE A 81 8.18 12.02 -9.00
N ALA A 82 8.57 11.17 -8.05
CA ALA A 82 8.94 9.80 -8.37
C ALA A 82 7.74 8.98 -8.92
N LEU A 83 6.53 9.23 -8.44
CA LEU A 83 5.31 8.62 -9.00
C LEU A 83 5.01 9.14 -10.40
N GLU A 84 5.29 10.40 -10.71
CA GLU A 84 5.20 10.94 -12.07
C GLU A 84 6.17 10.22 -13.01
N ASP A 85 7.44 10.10 -12.61
CA ASP A 85 8.48 9.46 -13.43
C ASP A 85 8.19 7.98 -13.70
N ILE A 86 7.82 7.23 -12.65
CA ILE A 86 7.74 5.77 -12.69
C ILE A 86 6.34 5.28 -13.05
N ARG A 87 5.29 5.98 -12.60
CA ARG A 87 3.89 5.55 -12.72
C ARG A 87 3.04 6.42 -13.63
N GLY A 88 3.56 7.58 -14.05
CA GLY A 88 2.82 8.54 -14.87
C GLY A 88 1.65 9.19 -14.11
N LEU A 89 1.80 9.38 -12.78
CA LEU A 89 0.85 10.15 -11.99
C LEU A 89 1.23 11.63 -12.06
N THR A 90 0.64 12.36 -13.01
CA THR A 90 0.98 13.76 -13.32
C THR A 90 0.02 14.74 -12.66
N ILE A 91 0.41 16.02 -12.64
CA ILE A 91 -0.46 17.10 -12.21
C ILE A 91 -1.39 17.54 -13.34
N GLY A 92 -2.60 17.96 -13.03
CA GLY A 92 -3.58 18.50 -13.98
C GLY A 92 -4.53 19.46 -13.32
N GLU A 93 -5.50 19.93 -14.10
CA GLU A 93 -6.55 20.84 -13.66
C GLU A 93 -7.89 20.39 -14.25
N ILE A 94 -8.94 20.39 -13.44
CA ILE A 94 -10.32 20.13 -13.82
C ILE A 94 -11.19 21.21 -13.16
N ASP A 95 -11.92 21.97 -13.96
CA ASP A 95 -12.82 23.04 -13.48
C ASP A 95 -12.14 24.08 -12.57
N GLY A 96 -10.84 24.35 -12.80
CA GLY A 96 -10.03 25.28 -11.99
C GLY A 96 -9.41 24.65 -10.75
N GLU A 97 -9.66 23.37 -10.47
CA GLU A 97 -9.08 22.65 -9.33
C GLU A 97 -7.87 21.82 -9.76
N ILE A 98 -6.77 21.93 -9.00
CA ILE A 98 -5.58 21.12 -9.22
C ILE A 98 -5.87 19.68 -8.85
N CYS A 99 -5.57 18.75 -9.76
CA CYS A 99 -5.78 17.33 -9.55
C CYS A 99 -4.59 16.49 -10.02
N LEU A 100 -4.49 15.28 -9.46
CA LEU A 100 -3.59 14.24 -9.98
C LEU A 100 -4.32 13.45 -11.06
N LYS A 101 -3.66 13.22 -12.19
CA LYS A 101 -4.18 12.46 -13.32
C LYS A 101 -3.16 11.45 -13.82
N LEU A 102 -3.63 10.45 -14.55
CA LEU A 102 -2.76 9.44 -15.16
C LEU A 102 -2.36 9.85 -16.58
N ASP A 103 -1.09 9.69 -16.91
CA ASP A 103 -0.55 9.88 -18.23
C ASP A 103 -0.89 8.68 -19.13
N LYS A 104 -1.79 8.89 -20.09
CA LYS A 104 -2.24 7.86 -21.05
C LYS A 104 -1.12 7.34 -21.94
N SER A 105 -0.03 8.10 -22.14
CA SER A 105 1.11 7.67 -22.95
C SER A 105 1.93 6.54 -22.35
N LYS A 106 1.78 6.28 -21.04
CA LYS A 106 2.52 5.22 -20.30
C LYS A 106 2.04 3.79 -20.59
N GLY A 107 1.13 3.60 -21.56
CA GLY A 107 0.72 2.28 -22.05
C GLY A 107 0.23 1.34 -20.94
N LYS A 108 0.91 0.20 -20.76
CA LYS A 108 0.52 -0.79 -19.73
C LYS A 108 0.49 -0.20 -18.32
N THR A 109 1.46 0.64 -17.97
CA THR A 109 1.50 1.28 -16.64
C THR A 109 0.26 2.14 -16.40
N TYR A 110 -0.22 2.86 -17.41
CA TYR A 110 -1.47 3.61 -17.35
C TYR A 110 -2.67 2.69 -17.05
N VAL A 111 -2.80 1.58 -17.78
CA VAL A 111 -3.90 0.62 -17.61
C VAL A 111 -3.88 0.04 -16.19
N ASP A 112 -2.71 -0.44 -15.74
CA ASP A 112 -2.56 -1.02 -14.41
C ASP A 112 -2.91 -0.02 -13.30
N MET A 113 -2.46 1.24 -13.42
CA MET A 113 -2.78 2.29 -12.45
C MET A 113 -4.26 2.68 -12.50
N LEU A 114 -4.85 2.79 -13.70
CA LEU A 114 -6.26 3.12 -13.88
C LEU A 114 -7.16 2.09 -13.20
N GLU A 115 -6.88 0.80 -13.37
CA GLU A 115 -7.63 -0.28 -12.72
C GLU A 115 -7.55 -0.18 -11.18
N MET A 116 -6.36 0.02 -10.62
CA MET A 116 -6.18 0.14 -9.16
C MET A 116 -6.90 1.37 -8.60
N LEU A 117 -6.77 2.52 -9.27
CA LEU A 117 -7.44 3.75 -8.84
C LEU A 117 -8.97 3.67 -9.03
N SER A 118 -9.45 2.98 -10.07
CA SER A 118 -10.88 2.73 -10.28
C SER A 118 -11.47 1.85 -9.17
N ALA A 119 -10.76 0.79 -8.78
CA ALA A 119 -11.15 -0.04 -7.64
C ALA A 119 -11.24 0.77 -6.34
N TRP A 120 -10.27 1.63 -6.10
CA TRP A 120 -10.29 2.51 -4.94
C TRP A 120 -11.45 3.53 -5.01
N ALA A 121 -11.67 4.16 -6.16
CA ALA A 121 -12.76 5.11 -6.36
C ALA A 121 -14.15 4.45 -6.16
N GLU A 122 -14.32 3.18 -6.57
CA GLU A 122 -15.54 2.41 -6.32
C GLU A 122 -15.80 2.22 -4.82
N GLN A 123 -14.77 1.85 -4.05
CA GLN A 123 -14.91 1.71 -2.61
C GLN A 123 -15.19 3.05 -1.90
N ALA A 124 -14.58 4.14 -2.38
CA ALA A 124 -14.86 5.47 -1.85
C ALA A 124 -16.32 5.89 -2.10
N LYS A 125 -16.86 5.63 -3.30
CA LYS A 125 -18.27 5.89 -3.64
C LYS A 125 -19.24 5.06 -2.79
N LYS A 126 -18.93 3.79 -2.54
CA LYS A 126 -19.76 2.94 -1.64
C LYS A 126 -19.78 3.49 -0.22
N LEU A 127 -18.64 3.99 0.28
CA LEU A 127 -18.59 4.64 1.59
C LEU A 127 -19.42 5.93 1.61
N GLU A 128 -19.31 6.77 0.59
CA GLU A 128 -20.06 8.02 0.46
C GLU A 128 -21.58 7.77 0.37
N ALA A 129 -21.97 6.73 -0.37
CA ALA A 129 -23.37 6.29 -0.49
C ALA A 129 -23.91 5.57 0.76
N GLY A 130 -23.06 5.30 1.77
CA GLY A 130 -23.46 4.55 2.97
C GLY A 130 -23.70 3.04 2.75
N GLU A 131 -23.24 2.51 1.61
CA GLU A 131 -23.35 1.07 1.28
C GLU A 131 -22.39 0.20 2.09
N ILE A 132 -21.26 0.78 2.51
CA ILE A 132 -20.27 0.15 3.37
C ILE A 132 -19.92 1.08 4.55
N THR A 133 -19.49 0.47 5.65
CA THR A 133 -19.05 1.24 6.83
C THR A 133 -17.63 1.79 6.64
N ARG A 134 -17.23 2.73 7.50
CA ARG A 134 -15.85 3.22 7.54
C ARG A 134 -14.88 2.09 7.89
N GLU A 135 -15.27 1.17 8.75
CA GLU A 135 -14.50 0.00 9.14
C GLU A 135 -14.29 -0.96 7.95
N ASP A 136 -15.30 -1.18 7.13
CA ASP A 136 -15.19 -2.01 5.92
C ASP A 136 -14.27 -1.38 4.88
N TYR A 137 -14.40 -0.07 4.64
CA TYR A 137 -13.53 0.70 3.77
C TYR A 137 -12.07 0.64 4.23
N ASP A 138 -11.82 0.85 5.53
CA ASP A 138 -10.48 0.78 6.11
C ASP A 138 -9.92 -0.64 6.07
N ARG A 139 -10.74 -1.66 6.28
CA ARG A 139 -10.35 -3.07 6.15
C ARG A 139 -9.89 -3.37 4.72
N TRP A 140 -10.64 -2.93 3.72
CA TRP A 140 -10.26 -3.08 2.31
C TRP A 140 -8.95 -2.37 2.01
N ARG A 141 -8.86 -1.09 2.35
CA ARG A 141 -7.72 -0.22 2.05
C ARG A 141 -6.41 -0.71 2.69
N TYR A 142 -6.45 -1.06 3.97
CA TYR A 142 -5.25 -1.47 4.71
C TYR A 142 -4.82 -2.93 4.46
N ASN A 143 -5.65 -3.70 3.78
CA ASN A 143 -5.31 -5.07 3.39
C ASN A 143 -5.27 -5.25 1.86
N TYR A 144 -5.29 -4.15 1.10
CA TYR A 144 -5.19 -4.23 -0.34
C TYR A 144 -3.92 -5.01 -0.77
N PRO A 145 -3.98 -5.93 -1.79
CA PRO A 145 -5.12 -6.24 -2.64
C PRO A 145 -6.00 -7.42 -2.15
N LYS A 146 -5.84 -7.91 -0.93
CA LYS A 146 -6.49 -9.14 -0.41
C LYS A 146 -8.01 -9.19 -0.61
N TYR A 147 -8.67 -8.05 -0.46
CA TYR A 147 -10.13 -7.92 -0.58
C TYR A 147 -10.57 -7.23 -1.88
N ASP A 148 -9.63 -7.00 -2.79
CA ASP A 148 -9.95 -6.46 -4.11
C ASP A 148 -10.49 -7.58 -5.01
N THR A 149 -11.74 -7.43 -5.45
CA THR A 149 -12.42 -8.37 -6.36
C THR A 149 -12.44 -7.90 -7.81
N THR A 150 -11.92 -6.71 -8.07
CA THR A 150 -11.94 -6.10 -9.42
C THR A 150 -10.86 -6.66 -10.33
N ARG A 151 -9.77 -7.21 -9.76
CA ARG A 151 -8.66 -7.83 -10.48
C ARG A 151 -8.48 -9.28 -10.06
N LYS A 152 -8.18 -10.15 -11.05
CA LYS A 152 -7.63 -11.46 -10.76
C LYS A 152 -6.12 -11.31 -10.51
N TRP A 153 -5.72 -11.24 -9.25
CA TRP A 153 -4.32 -11.27 -8.85
C TRP A 153 -3.76 -12.67 -9.09
N VAL A 154 -3.28 -12.91 -10.31
CA VAL A 154 -2.59 -14.16 -10.64
C VAL A 154 -1.15 -14.01 -10.20
N LYS A 155 -0.64 -14.99 -9.44
CA LYS A 155 0.79 -15.07 -9.14
C LYS A 155 1.53 -15.14 -10.47
N VAL A 156 2.39 -14.14 -10.75
CA VAL A 156 3.18 -14.14 -11.98
C VAL A 156 3.96 -15.46 -12.04
N PRO A 157 3.89 -16.21 -13.16
CA PRO A 157 4.66 -17.42 -13.31
C PRO A 157 6.15 -17.15 -13.06
N SER A 158 6.87 -18.15 -12.56
CA SER A 158 8.32 -18.04 -12.43
C SER A 158 8.93 -17.59 -13.78
N LYS A 159 10.07 -16.90 -13.74
CA LYS A 159 10.74 -16.43 -14.95
C LYS A 159 10.90 -17.55 -15.99
N GLU A 160 11.21 -18.78 -15.53
CA GLU A 160 11.34 -19.97 -16.37
C GLU A 160 10.03 -20.35 -17.09
N LEU A 161 8.88 -20.25 -16.40
CA LEU A 161 7.57 -20.51 -17.02
C LEU A 161 7.18 -19.38 -17.98
N SER A 162 7.54 -18.15 -17.68
CA SER A 162 7.32 -16.99 -18.56
C SER A 162 8.16 -17.13 -19.84
N ASP A 163 9.44 -17.50 -19.72
CA ASP A 163 10.35 -17.71 -20.83
C ASP A 163 9.89 -18.90 -21.70
N PHE A 164 9.44 -19.99 -21.08
CA PHE A 164 8.84 -21.12 -21.80
C PHE A 164 7.58 -20.74 -22.58
N LEU A 165 6.68 -19.95 -21.99
CA LEU A 165 5.47 -19.49 -22.68
C LEU A 165 5.81 -18.56 -23.84
N VAL A 166 6.77 -17.65 -23.67
CA VAL A 166 7.24 -16.76 -24.75
C VAL A 166 7.83 -17.57 -25.90
N GLU A 167 8.61 -18.62 -25.61
CA GLU A 167 9.19 -19.50 -26.62
C GLU A 167 8.12 -20.35 -27.31
N ALA A 168 7.19 -20.95 -26.56
CA ALA A 168 6.10 -21.77 -27.09
C ALA A 168 5.13 -21.00 -28.01
N PHE A 169 4.96 -19.70 -27.79
CA PHE A 169 4.08 -18.85 -28.60
C PHE A 169 4.80 -18.01 -29.68
N LYS A 170 6.11 -18.14 -29.78
CA LYS A 170 6.92 -17.41 -30.78
C LYS A 170 6.55 -17.79 -32.23
N ASP A 171 6.19 -19.04 -32.44
CA ASP A 171 5.81 -19.57 -33.75
C ASP A 171 4.35 -19.22 -34.15
N LEU A 172 3.50 -18.86 -33.18
CA LEU A 172 2.10 -18.47 -33.44
C LEU A 172 1.96 -17.03 -33.96
N SER A 173 2.96 -16.18 -33.77
CA SER A 173 2.96 -14.80 -34.28
C SER A 173 3.36 -14.69 -35.77
N LEU A 174 3.77 -15.80 -36.41
CA LEU A 174 4.15 -15.85 -37.82
C LEU A 174 2.99 -16.26 -38.76
N ILE A 175 1.78 -16.50 -38.22
CA ILE A 175 0.59 -16.84 -39.01
C ILE A 175 -0.36 -15.64 -39.04
N HIS A 176 0.08 -14.51 -39.58
CA HIS A 176 -0.79 -13.47 -40.13
C HIS A 176 -0.15 -12.89 -41.35
N ILE A 177 -0.50 -13.51 -42.48
CA ILE A 177 -0.52 -12.88 -43.81
C ILE A 177 -1.90 -12.30 -44.03
#